data_c98bfcd23fd774ca59e4a2d0ec2cd712
#
_entry.id   c98bfcd23fd774ca59e4a2d0ec2cd712
#
_cell.length_a   1.000
_cell.length_b   1.000
_cell.length_c   1.000
_cell.angle_alpha   90.00
_cell.angle_beta   90.00
_cell.angle_gamma   90.00
#
_symmetry.space_group_name_H-M   'P 1'
#
loop_
_entity.id
_entity.type
_entity.pdbx_description
1 polymer ?
#
loop_
_entity_poly.entity_id
_entity_poly.type
_entity_poly.pdbx_seq_one_letter_code
_entity_poly.pdbx_strand_id
1 'polypeptide(L)'
;MLSNQLKSLFQNQKESFTDILGQDKVKQGIKSALLSSHHIILAGAPGIGKTTLAKNIAKVLPEIEVIKDCSFNCDPEDIICPECKTRKPLNKGKIKGVQRFVRIQGSPDLTVEDLIGDIDPIEALKFGPLDAKSFTPGKVFKANRG
;
A
#
# COMPACT_ATOMS: atom_id res chain seq x y z
N MET A 1 -5.60 11.42 -10.74
CA MET A 1 -5.01 10.41 -11.66
C MET A 1 -5.52 8.99 -11.41
N LEU A 2 -5.46 8.44 -10.22
CA LEU A 2 -5.89 7.06 -9.88
C LEU A 2 -7.37 6.78 -10.24
N SER A 3 -8.28 7.71 -9.94
CA SER A 3 -9.72 7.59 -10.23
C SER A 3 -10.03 7.36 -11.72
N ASN A 4 -9.31 8.02 -12.65
CA ASN A 4 -9.55 7.84 -14.09
C ASN A 4 -9.03 6.50 -14.59
N GLN A 5 -7.91 6.02 -14.05
CA GLN A 5 -7.38 4.68 -14.36
C GLN A 5 -8.30 3.58 -13.82
N LEU A 6 -8.86 3.76 -12.62
CA LEU A 6 -9.84 2.83 -12.05
C LEU A 6 -11.15 2.82 -12.84
N LYS A 7 -11.60 3.99 -13.35
CA LYS A 7 -12.81 4.06 -14.21
C LYS A 7 -12.63 3.22 -15.47
N SER A 8 -11.53 3.37 -16.18
CA SER A 8 -11.26 2.58 -17.40
C SER A 8 -11.13 1.09 -17.11
N LEU A 9 -10.51 0.71 -15.99
CA LEU A 9 -10.39 -0.68 -15.57
C LEU A 9 -11.75 -1.30 -15.24
N PHE A 10 -12.61 -0.60 -14.50
CA PHE A 10 -13.92 -1.11 -14.15
C PHE A 10 -14.90 -1.14 -15.32
N GLN A 11 -14.73 -0.29 -16.32
CA GLN A 11 -15.52 -0.33 -17.55
C GLN A 11 -15.12 -1.49 -18.47
N ASN A 12 -13.83 -1.82 -18.53
CA ASN A 12 -13.30 -2.84 -19.45
C ASN A 12 -13.29 -4.26 -18.84
N GLN A 13 -13.30 -4.42 -17.52
CA GLN A 13 -13.32 -5.72 -16.86
C GLN A 13 -14.73 -6.06 -16.36
N LYS A 14 -15.41 -6.95 -17.06
CA LYS A 14 -16.69 -7.52 -16.63
C LYS A 14 -16.64 -8.22 -15.28
N GLU A 15 -15.48 -8.72 -14.85
CA GLU A 15 -15.25 -9.43 -13.58
C GLU A 15 -14.05 -8.89 -12.82
N SER A 16 -14.29 -7.88 -11.98
CA SER A 16 -13.24 -7.29 -11.12
C SER A 16 -13.25 -7.99 -9.78
N PHE A 17 -13.37 -9.10 -9.45
CA PHE A 17 -13.32 -9.83 -8.16
C PHE A 17 -13.57 -11.32 -8.42
N THR A 18 -12.71 -11.93 -9.27
CA THR A 18 -12.87 -13.32 -9.74
C THR A 18 -12.83 -14.36 -8.62
N ASP A 19 -12.09 -14.08 -7.55
CA ASP A 19 -11.93 -15.02 -6.44
C ASP A 19 -13.09 -14.97 -5.44
N ILE A 20 -14.14 -14.17 -5.71
CA ILE A 20 -15.27 -14.00 -4.82
C ILE A 20 -16.54 -14.33 -5.56
N LEU A 21 -17.20 -15.39 -5.14
CA LEU A 21 -18.49 -15.81 -5.67
C LEU A 21 -19.61 -15.03 -5.00
N GLY A 22 -20.54 -14.51 -5.81
CA GLY A 22 -21.67 -13.72 -5.31
C GLY A 22 -21.25 -12.38 -4.71
N GLN A 23 -21.97 -11.92 -3.68
CA GLN A 23 -21.76 -10.67 -2.96
C GLN A 23 -21.78 -9.40 -3.84
N ASP A 24 -22.61 -9.36 -4.86
CA ASP A 24 -22.62 -8.29 -5.88
C ASP A 24 -22.83 -6.89 -5.29
N LYS A 25 -23.69 -6.77 -4.29
CA LYS A 25 -23.91 -5.49 -3.58
C LYS A 25 -22.62 -4.99 -2.90
N VAL A 26 -21.87 -5.90 -2.27
CA VAL A 26 -20.59 -5.56 -1.62
C VAL A 26 -19.56 -5.14 -2.66
N LYS A 27 -19.45 -5.90 -3.76
CA LYS A 27 -18.55 -5.59 -4.88
C LYS A 27 -18.85 -4.21 -5.49
N GLN A 28 -20.14 -3.89 -5.69
CA GLN A 28 -20.56 -2.57 -6.18
C GLN A 28 -20.20 -1.45 -5.19
N GLY A 29 -20.47 -1.66 -3.90
CA GLY A 29 -20.09 -0.71 -2.86
C GLY A 29 -18.60 -0.41 -2.83
N ILE A 30 -17.77 -1.46 -2.95
CA ILE A 30 -16.31 -1.32 -3.02
C ILE A 30 -15.88 -0.55 -4.27
N LYS A 31 -16.41 -0.89 -5.45
CA LYS A 31 -16.10 -0.15 -6.69
C LYS A 31 -16.45 1.33 -6.54
N SER A 32 -17.62 1.64 -5.98
CA SER A 32 -18.06 3.01 -5.75
C SER A 32 -17.10 3.76 -4.79
N ALA A 33 -16.73 3.14 -3.68
CA ALA A 33 -15.83 3.72 -2.70
C ALA A 33 -14.42 3.97 -3.27
N LEU A 34 -13.88 3.03 -4.06
CA LEU A 34 -12.59 3.18 -4.73
C LEU A 34 -12.60 4.31 -5.76
N LEU A 35 -13.68 4.44 -6.54
CA LEU A 35 -13.83 5.52 -7.52
C LEU A 35 -13.94 6.90 -6.87
N SER A 36 -14.50 6.95 -5.66
CA SER A 36 -14.66 8.17 -4.86
C SER A 36 -13.49 8.42 -3.91
N SER A 37 -12.44 7.58 -3.96
CA SER A 37 -11.27 7.67 -3.06
C SER A 37 -11.63 7.65 -1.57
N HIS A 38 -12.66 6.89 -1.20
CA HIS A 38 -13.08 6.74 0.18
C HIS A 38 -12.42 5.53 0.87
N HIS A 39 -12.20 5.65 2.17
CA HIS A 39 -11.81 4.52 3.00
C HIS A 39 -12.97 3.52 3.13
N ILE A 40 -12.64 2.24 3.29
CA ILE A 40 -13.62 1.15 3.32
C ILE A 40 -13.51 0.39 4.64
N ILE A 41 -14.62 0.18 5.30
CA ILE A 41 -14.74 -0.71 6.46
C ILE A 41 -15.54 -1.94 6.04
N LEU A 42 -14.94 -3.14 6.18
CA LEU A 42 -15.57 -4.42 5.93
C LEU A 42 -15.97 -5.08 7.25
N ALA A 43 -17.25 -5.01 7.60
CA ALA A 43 -17.79 -5.67 8.78
C ALA A 43 -18.48 -6.99 8.39
N GLY A 44 -18.43 -7.98 9.28
CA GLY A 44 -19.06 -9.27 9.07
C GLY A 44 -18.49 -10.37 9.95
N ALA A 45 -19.15 -11.53 9.99
CA ALA A 45 -18.73 -12.68 10.78
C ALA A 45 -17.33 -13.18 10.43
N PRO A 46 -16.64 -13.85 11.35
CA PRO A 46 -15.38 -14.57 11.05
C PRO A 46 -15.58 -15.55 9.88
N GLY A 47 -14.58 -15.70 9.02
CA GLY A 47 -14.62 -16.65 7.91
C GLY A 47 -15.35 -16.21 6.65
N ILE A 48 -16.11 -15.10 6.63
CA ILE A 48 -16.88 -14.65 5.46
C ILE A 48 -16.05 -14.15 4.27
N GLY A 49 -14.74 -14.16 4.36
CA GLY A 49 -13.86 -13.78 3.25
C GLY A 49 -13.41 -12.32 3.23
N LYS A 50 -13.52 -11.55 4.33
CA LYS A 50 -13.10 -10.13 4.40
C LYS A 50 -11.65 -9.90 3.95
N THR A 51 -10.72 -10.72 4.42
CA THR A 51 -9.30 -10.63 4.03
C THR A 51 -9.08 -10.99 2.57
N THR A 52 -9.82 -11.98 2.05
CA THR A 52 -9.78 -12.36 0.64
C THR A 52 -10.27 -11.19 -0.22
N LEU A 53 -11.35 -10.53 0.20
CA LEU A 53 -11.89 -9.36 -0.47
C LEU A 53 -10.88 -8.21 -0.51
N ALA A 54 -10.21 -7.91 0.61
CA ALA A 54 -9.17 -6.89 0.67
C ALA A 54 -7.98 -7.20 -0.26
N LYS A 55 -7.54 -8.47 -0.33
CA LYS A 55 -6.49 -8.90 -1.27
C LYS A 55 -6.95 -8.76 -2.74
N ASN A 56 -8.22 -9.04 -3.03
CA ASN A 56 -8.76 -8.86 -4.38
C ASN A 56 -8.85 -7.38 -4.77
N ILE A 57 -9.14 -6.47 -3.84
CA ILE A 57 -9.04 -5.03 -4.09
C ILE A 57 -7.63 -4.68 -4.56
N ALA A 58 -6.61 -5.17 -3.85
CA ALA A 58 -5.21 -4.92 -4.23
C ALA A 58 -4.86 -5.47 -5.63
N LYS A 59 -5.43 -6.61 -6.04
CA LYS A 59 -5.24 -7.16 -7.40
C LYS A 59 -5.81 -6.25 -8.50
N VAL A 60 -6.90 -5.55 -8.21
CA VAL A 60 -7.57 -4.66 -9.16
C VAL A 60 -6.87 -3.31 -9.30
N LEU A 61 -6.06 -2.91 -8.32
CA LEU A 61 -5.34 -1.64 -8.38
C LEU A 61 -4.32 -1.63 -9.52
N PRO A 62 -4.23 -0.52 -10.29
CA PRO A 62 -3.29 -0.38 -11.40
C PRO A 62 -1.84 -0.40 -10.93
N GLU A 63 -0.94 -0.73 -11.84
CA GLU A 63 0.50 -0.55 -11.60
C GLU A 63 0.84 0.93 -11.46
N ILE A 64 1.76 1.25 -10.56
CA ILE A 64 2.27 2.61 -10.39
C ILE A 64 3.78 2.66 -10.54
N GLU A 65 4.28 3.81 -10.98
CA GLU A 65 5.72 4.06 -11.01
C GLU A 65 6.22 4.43 -9.60
N VAL A 66 7.35 3.86 -9.23
CA VAL A 66 8.04 4.10 -7.97
C VAL A 66 9.54 4.19 -8.19
N ILE A 67 10.25 4.76 -7.23
CA ILE A 67 11.72 4.68 -7.19
C ILE A 67 12.09 3.28 -6.68
N LYS A 68 12.90 2.55 -7.45
CA LYS A 68 13.40 1.22 -7.04
C LYS A 68 14.22 1.32 -5.76
N ASP A 69 14.16 0.28 -4.97
CA ASP A 69 14.89 0.15 -3.69
C ASP A 69 14.55 1.26 -2.68
N CYS A 70 13.35 1.83 -2.80
CA CYS A 70 12.82 2.80 -1.85
C CYS A 70 11.79 2.13 -0.92
N SER A 71 12.07 2.11 0.36
CA SER A 71 11.19 1.53 1.39
C SER A 71 9.87 2.31 1.57
N PHE A 72 9.78 3.52 1.02
CA PHE A 72 8.61 4.40 1.12
C PHE A 72 7.77 4.43 -0.17
N ASN A 73 8.10 3.63 -1.18
CA ASN A 73 7.42 3.64 -2.49
C ASN A 73 7.27 5.05 -3.08
N CYS A 74 8.33 5.88 -2.98
CA CYS A 74 8.30 7.26 -3.45
C CYS A 74 7.88 7.35 -4.91
N ASP A 75 7.07 8.37 -5.21
CA ASP A 75 6.79 8.78 -6.58
C ASP A 75 8.06 9.39 -7.19
N PRO A 76 8.45 9.01 -8.42
CA PRO A 76 9.54 9.67 -9.11
C PRO A 76 9.33 11.17 -9.34
N GLU A 77 8.08 11.63 -9.38
CA GLU A 77 7.71 13.04 -9.57
C GLU A 77 7.54 13.79 -8.24
N ASP A 78 7.23 13.04 -7.15
CA ASP A 78 7.02 13.62 -5.81
C ASP A 78 7.78 12.79 -4.75
N ILE A 79 9.03 13.15 -4.53
CA ILE A 79 9.93 12.44 -3.63
C ILE A 79 9.74 12.92 -2.19
N ILE A 80 9.25 12.04 -1.33
CA ILE A 80 8.99 12.34 0.08
C ILE A 80 10.14 11.94 1.00
N CYS A 81 10.81 10.80 0.78
CA CYS A 81 11.84 10.32 1.70
C CYS A 81 13.19 11.04 1.53
N PRO A 82 13.92 11.26 2.62
CA PRO A 82 15.22 11.94 2.60
C PRO A 82 16.25 11.22 1.73
N GLU A 83 16.27 9.88 1.77
CA GLU A 83 17.21 9.06 1.02
C GLU A 83 17.08 9.28 -0.50
N CYS A 84 15.85 9.24 -1.03
CA CYS A 84 15.63 9.47 -2.46
C CYS A 84 15.89 10.91 -2.88
N LYS A 85 15.76 11.89 -1.97
CA LYS A 85 16.12 13.30 -2.26
C LYS A 85 17.61 13.49 -2.50
N THR A 86 18.44 12.72 -1.81
CA THR A 86 19.91 12.79 -1.94
C THR A 86 20.47 11.85 -2.98
N ARG A 87 19.76 10.75 -3.30
CA ARG A 87 20.20 9.69 -4.22
C ARG A 87 20.04 10.11 -5.68
N LYS A 88 21.12 10.13 -6.43
CA LYS A 88 21.13 10.33 -7.89
C LYS A 88 22.15 9.38 -8.53
N PRO A 89 21.81 8.71 -9.67
CA PRO A 89 20.54 8.76 -10.40
C PRO A 89 19.40 7.95 -9.73
N LEU A 90 18.17 8.34 -10.00
CA LEU A 90 16.98 7.64 -9.52
C LEU A 90 16.56 6.56 -10.53
N ASN A 91 16.62 5.32 -10.12
CA ASN A 91 16.13 4.20 -10.92
C ASN A 91 14.61 4.08 -10.77
N LYS A 92 13.87 4.26 -11.86
CA LYS A 92 12.42 4.08 -11.87
C LYS A 92 12.05 2.60 -12.04
N GLY A 93 10.98 2.19 -11.40
CA GLY A 93 10.39 0.86 -11.51
C GLY A 93 8.87 0.93 -11.47
N LYS A 94 8.22 -0.21 -11.70
CA LYS A 94 6.77 -0.34 -11.56
C LYS A 94 6.46 -1.40 -10.51
N ILE A 95 5.47 -1.13 -9.69
CA ILE A 95 4.95 -2.09 -8.72
C ILE A 95 3.46 -2.35 -8.96
N LYS A 96 3.07 -3.61 -8.83
CA LYS A 96 1.68 -4.05 -8.97
C LYS A 96 0.89 -3.72 -7.71
N GLY A 97 -0.44 -3.59 -7.83
CA GLY A 97 -1.31 -3.36 -6.69
C GLY A 97 -1.13 -4.39 -5.56
N VAL A 98 -0.92 -5.67 -5.90
CA VAL A 98 -0.66 -6.73 -4.91
C VAL A 98 0.58 -6.47 -4.07
N GLN A 99 1.63 -5.89 -4.64
CA GLN A 99 2.88 -5.58 -3.93
C GLN A 99 2.72 -4.39 -2.96
N ARG A 100 1.67 -3.58 -3.16
CA ARG A 100 1.30 -2.45 -2.29
C ARG A 100 0.39 -2.85 -1.12
N PHE A 101 -0.06 -4.12 -1.10
CA PHE A 101 -0.92 -4.63 -0.05
C PHE A 101 -0.13 -4.90 1.23
N VAL A 102 -0.28 -4.04 2.21
CA VAL A 102 0.32 -4.21 3.53
C VAL A 102 -0.77 -4.60 4.52
N ARG A 103 -0.64 -5.78 5.11
CA ARG A 103 -1.56 -6.26 6.14
C ARG A 103 -1.03 -5.91 7.53
N ILE A 104 -1.87 -5.26 8.30
CA ILE A 104 -1.67 -5.04 9.73
C ILE A 104 -2.75 -5.84 10.46
N GLN A 105 -2.34 -6.67 11.41
CA GLN A 105 -3.25 -7.41 12.27
C GLN A 105 -3.27 -6.73 13.63
N GLY A 106 -4.43 -6.25 14.04
CA GLY A 106 -4.62 -5.71 15.38
C GLY A 106 -4.51 -6.86 16.39
N SER A 107 -3.45 -6.87 17.15
CA SER A 107 -3.21 -7.79 18.27
C SER A 107 -2.70 -6.99 19.46
N PRO A 108 -2.83 -7.51 20.70
CA PRO A 108 -2.27 -6.84 21.88
C PRO A 108 -0.76 -6.58 21.82
N ASP A 109 -0.05 -7.40 21.02
CA ASP A 109 1.42 -7.31 20.87
C ASP A 109 1.85 -6.32 19.77
N LEU A 110 0.89 -5.67 19.08
CA LEU A 110 1.21 -4.70 18.03
C LEU A 110 1.72 -3.42 18.68
N THR A 111 2.98 -3.09 18.41
CA THR A 111 3.62 -1.90 18.96
C THR A 111 3.52 -0.69 18.03
N VAL A 112 3.83 0.48 18.53
CA VAL A 112 3.90 1.72 17.73
C VAL A 112 5.05 1.62 16.73
N GLU A 113 6.15 1.02 17.13
CA GLU A 113 7.35 0.79 16.31
C GLU A 113 7.04 -0.09 15.10
N ASP A 114 6.20 -1.13 15.25
CA ASP A 114 5.73 -1.96 14.13
C ASP A 114 4.96 -1.15 13.08
N LEU A 115 4.25 -0.13 13.51
CA LEU A 115 3.42 0.72 12.64
C LEU A 115 4.23 1.84 12.00
N ILE A 116 4.91 2.62 12.80
CA ILE A 116 5.63 3.82 12.36
C ILE A 116 7.06 3.47 11.93
N GLY A 117 7.72 2.58 12.67
CA GLY A 117 9.11 2.21 12.48
C GLY A 117 9.95 2.56 13.68
N ASP A 118 11.21 2.16 13.65
CA ASP A 118 12.16 2.30 14.76
C ASP A 118 13.55 2.68 14.25
N ILE A 119 14.40 3.10 15.17
CA ILE A 119 15.80 3.38 14.90
C ILE A 119 16.59 2.07 15.04
N ASP A 120 17.27 1.65 13.97
CA ASP A 120 18.17 0.50 14.01
C ASP A 120 19.41 0.86 14.84
N PRO A 121 19.66 0.17 15.97
CA PRO A 121 20.79 0.49 16.84
C PRO A 121 22.15 0.32 16.16
N ILE A 122 22.26 -0.64 15.24
CA ILE A 122 23.54 -0.93 14.54
C ILE A 122 23.85 0.18 13.55
N GLU A 123 22.84 0.61 12.79
CA GLU A 123 23.01 1.72 11.84
C GLU A 123 23.14 3.07 12.57
N ALA A 124 22.50 3.22 13.71
CA ALA A 124 22.67 4.41 14.56
C ALA A 124 24.08 4.57 15.12
N LEU A 125 24.78 3.47 15.42
CA LEU A 125 26.19 3.52 15.82
C LEU A 125 27.13 3.95 14.69
N LYS A 126 26.78 3.65 13.42
CA LYS A 126 27.59 4.00 12.26
C LYS A 126 27.35 5.43 11.76
N PHE A 127 26.09 5.84 11.69
CA PHE A 127 25.66 7.08 11.04
C PHE A 127 25.11 8.14 12.01
N GLY A 128 24.87 7.75 13.25
CA GLY A 128 24.20 8.56 14.26
C GLY A 128 22.70 8.31 14.32
N PRO A 129 22.05 8.51 15.49
CA PRO A 129 20.63 8.20 15.71
C PRO A 129 19.67 9.15 14.96
N LEU A 130 20.14 10.30 14.52
CA LEU A 130 19.36 11.28 13.76
C LEU A 130 19.53 11.16 12.24
N ASP A 131 20.37 10.24 11.76
CA ASP A 131 20.54 10.00 10.33
C ASP A 131 19.36 9.18 9.80
N ALA A 132 18.84 9.57 8.63
CA ALA A 132 17.73 8.86 7.98
C ALA A 132 18.04 7.39 7.66
N LYS A 133 19.32 7.04 7.53
CA LYS A 133 19.77 5.65 7.30
C LYS A 133 19.58 4.76 8.52
N SER A 134 19.55 5.34 9.71
CA SER A 134 19.32 4.60 10.95
C SER A 134 17.83 4.32 11.19
N PHE A 135 16.93 4.88 10.38
CA PHE A 135 15.49 4.69 10.53
C PHE A 135 14.97 3.54 9.66
N THR A 136 14.38 2.54 10.30
CA THR A 136 13.66 1.43 9.62
C THR A 136 12.17 1.74 9.57
N PRO A 137 11.59 1.97 8.37
CA PRO A 137 10.19 2.34 8.25
C PRO A 137 9.25 1.19 8.60
N GLY A 138 8.21 1.49 9.39
CA GLY A 138 7.15 0.56 9.77
C GLY A 138 6.14 0.31 8.65
N LYS A 139 5.08 -0.44 9.00
CA LYS A 139 4.07 -0.90 8.02
C LYS A 139 3.29 0.25 7.38
N VAL A 140 3.06 1.35 8.11
CA VAL A 140 2.35 2.53 7.59
C VAL A 140 3.12 3.17 6.43
N PHE A 141 4.43 3.34 6.57
CA PHE A 141 5.27 3.89 5.50
C PHE A 141 5.38 2.95 4.31
N LYS A 142 5.46 1.63 4.56
CA LYS A 142 5.45 0.61 3.48
C LYS A 142 4.14 0.58 2.71
N ALA A 143 3.02 1.00 3.35
CA ALA A 143 1.71 1.12 2.72
C ALA A 143 1.53 2.41 1.91
N ASN A 144 2.54 3.29 1.85
CA ASN A 144 2.45 4.52 1.07
C ASN A 144 2.07 4.21 -0.39
N ARG A 145 1.06 4.93 -0.89
CA ARG A 145 0.46 4.73 -2.22
C ARG A 145 -0.17 3.33 -2.42
N GLY A 146 -0.45 2.62 -1.32
CA GLY A 146 -1.09 1.29 -1.27
C GLY A 146 -2.61 1.35 -1.13
#